data_623546a769f336b703bc7b532ee1ef08
#
_entry.id   623546a769f336b703bc7b532ee1ef08
#
_cell.length_a   1.000
_cell.length_b   1.000
_cell.length_c   1.000
_cell.angle_alpha   90.00
_cell.angle_beta   90.00
_cell.angle_gamma   90.00
#
_symmetry.space_group_name_H-M   'P 1'
#
loop_
_entity.id
_entity.type
_entity.pdbx_description
1 polymer ?
#
loop_
_entity_poly.entity_id
_entity_poly.type
_entity_poly.pdbx_seq_one_letter_code
_entity_poly.pdbx_strand_id
1 'polypeptide(L)' 'MAVTIKVALEFKVSGTALEDAMAEYDEISVEGMVREILDKAIACDEVIAKVEDGPNTLEEYDQITS' A
#
# COMPACT_ATOMS: atom_id res chain seq x y z
N MET A 1 -19.91 -6.81 16.50
CA MET A 1 -20.18 -5.49 15.93
C MET A 1 -18.91 -4.88 15.36
N ALA A 2 -18.97 -4.38 14.15
CA ALA A 2 -17.81 -3.80 13.51
C ALA A 2 -17.61 -2.34 13.92
N VAL A 3 -16.36 -1.93 14.08
CA VAL A 3 -15.98 -0.56 14.44
C VAL A 3 -15.03 -0.05 13.37
N THR A 4 -15.17 1.20 12.99
CA THR A 4 -14.28 1.83 12.03
C THR A 4 -13.06 2.43 12.74
N ILE A 5 -11.87 2.04 12.30
CA ILE A 5 -10.62 2.58 12.83
C ILE A 5 -9.89 3.26 11.67
N LYS A 6 -9.56 4.53 11.83
CA LYS A 6 -8.80 5.29 10.84
C LYS A 6 -7.38 5.49 11.35
N VAL A 7 -6.41 5.17 10.51
CA VAL A 7 -5.00 5.25 10.86
C VAL A 7 -4.26 6.04 9.79
N ALA A 8 -3.44 6.99 10.21
CA ALA A 8 -2.51 7.67 9.32
C ALA A 8 -1.18 6.90 9.38
N LEU A 9 -0.67 6.52 8.22
CA LEU A 9 0.54 5.71 8.10
C LEU A 9 1.51 6.38 7.14
N GLU A 10 2.77 6.45 7.57
CA GLU A 10 3.85 6.97 6.73
C GLU A 10 5.01 6.00 6.79
N PHE A 11 5.59 5.68 5.64
CA PHE A 11 6.74 4.78 5.60
C PHE A 11 7.71 5.16 4.49
N LYS A 12 8.96 4.77 4.67
CA LYS A 12 10.01 4.93 3.67
C LYS A 12 10.37 3.56 3.13
N VAL A 13 10.53 3.46 1.82
CA VAL A 13 10.82 2.19 1.17
C VAL A 13 11.67 2.43 -0.07
N SER A 14 12.63 1.55 -0.33
CA SER A 14 13.41 1.59 -1.57
C SER A 14 12.57 1.09 -2.74
N GLY A 15 12.96 1.48 -3.95
CA GLY A 15 12.26 1.01 -5.14
C GLY A 15 12.29 -0.50 -5.31
N THR A 16 13.42 -1.13 -4.95
CA THR A 16 13.57 -2.59 -5.02
C THR A 16 12.63 -3.28 -4.03
N ALA A 17 12.59 -2.80 -2.79
CA ALA A 17 11.72 -3.38 -1.78
C ALA A 17 10.24 -3.21 -2.14
N LEU A 18 9.88 -2.05 -2.69
CA LEU A 18 8.51 -1.79 -3.12
C LEU A 18 8.11 -2.71 -4.27
N GLU A 19 9.00 -2.86 -5.26
CA GLU A 19 8.76 -3.74 -6.40
C GLU A 19 8.57 -5.19 -5.95
N ASP A 20 9.44 -5.66 -5.06
CA ASP A 20 9.35 -7.03 -4.53
C ASP A 20 8.03 -7.26 -3.78
N ALA A 21 7.62 -6.30 -2.97
CA ALA A 21 6.37 -6.42 -2.20
C ALA A 21 5.15 -6.40 -3.12
N MET A 22 5.13 -5.53 -4.12
CA MET A 22 4.03 -5.48 -5.07
C MET A 22 3.94 -6.78 -5.89
N ALA A 23 5.07 -7.36 -6.26
CA ALA A 23 5.10 -8.62 -6.97
C ALA A 23 4.58 -9.76 -6.09
N GLU A 24 4.98 -9.79 -4.83
CA GLU A 24 4.54 -10.84 -3.89
C GLU A 24 3.03 -10.81 -3.67
N TYR A 25 2.45 -9.62 -3.55
CA TYR A 25 1.01 -9.48 -3.33
C TYR A 25 0.21 -9.35 -4.63
N ASP A 26 0.90 -9.40 -5.79
CA ASP A 26 0.29 -9.29 -7.11
C ASP A 26 -0.56 -8.02 -7.22
N GLU A 27 0.00 -6.92 -6.76
CA GLU A 27 -0.66 -5.62 -6.78
C GLU A 27 0.11 -4.62 -7.63
N ILE A 28 -0.62 -3.71 -8.28
CA ILE A 28 -0.03 -2.70 -9.15
C ILE A 28 -0.01 -1.31 -8.52
N SER A 29 -0.49 -1.18 -7.29
CA SER A 29 -0.53 0.10 -6.59
C SER A 29 -0.19 -0.08 -5.12
N VAL A 30 0.32 0.99 -4.51
CA VAL A 30 0.60 0.99 -3.07
C VAL A 30 -0.69 0.82 -2.28
N GLU A 31 -1.77 1.44 -2.71
CA GLU A 31 -3.07 1.30 -2.06
C GLU A 31 -3.52 -0.15 -2.05
N GLY A 32 -3.42 -0.83 -3.18
CA GLY A 32 -3.78 -2.25 -3.28
C GLY A 32 -2.90 -3.13 -2.42
N MET A 33 -1.59 -2.87 -2.41
CA MET A 33 -0.64 -3.62 -1.59
C MET A 33 -0.95 -3.47 -0.10
N VAL A 34 -1.16 -2.26 0.37
CA VAL A 34 -1.45 -2.00 1.78
C VAL A 34 -2.75 -2.67 2.20
N ARG A 35 -3.76 -2.61 1.35
CA ARG A 35 -5.04 -3.27 1.60
C ARG A 35 -4.87 -4.78 1.74
N GLU A 36 -4.09 -5.40 0.86
CA GLU A 36 -3.84 -6.84 0.91
C GLU A 36 -3.08 -7.23 2.17
N ILE A 37 -2.06 -6.45 2.54
CA ILE A 37 -1.28 -6.74 3.75
C ILE A 37 -2.17 -6.69 4.99
N LEU A 38 -2.99 -5.65 5.10
CA LEU A 38 -3.87 -5.50 6.25
C LEU A 38 -4.93 -6.60 6.28
N ASP A 39 -5.51 -6.94 5.13
CA ASP A 39 -6.53 -7.96 5.05
C ASP A 39 -6.00 -9.35 5.43
N LYS A 40 -4.72 -9.62 5.16
CA LYS A 40 -4.10 -10.87 5.56
C LYS A 40 -3.75 -10.89 7.05
N ALA A 41 -3.44 -9.73 7.61
CA ALA A 41 -3.10 -9.63 9.03
C ALA A 41 -4.33 -9.64 9.92
N ILE A 42 -5.41 -9.01 9.47
CA ILE A 42 -6.66 -8.87 10.22
C ILE A 42 -7.81 -9.15 9.26
N ALA A 43 -8.74 -9.99 9.67
CA ALA A 43 -9.95 -10.23 8.86
C ALA A 43 -10.86 -9.01 8.96
N CYS A 44 -10.75 -8.12 8.00
CA CYS A 44 -11.52 -6.87 7.95
C CYS A 44 -12.77 -7.03 7.11
N ASP A 45 -13.86 -6.40 7.54
CA ASP A 45 -15.10 -6.35 6.75
C ASP A 45 -14.90 -5.45 5.53
N GLU A 46 -14.15 -4.36 5.72
CA GLU A 46 -13.87 -3.41 4.65
C GLU A 46 -12.54 -2.71 4.92
N VAL A 47 -11.73 -2.55 3.89
CA VAL A 47 -10.45 -1.84 3.99
C VAL A 47 -10.42 -0.77 2.90
N ILE A 48 -10.22 0.49 3.32
CA ILE A 48 -10.03 1.60 2.40
C ILE A 48 -8.60 2.11 2.59
N ALA A 49 -7.76 1.92 1.57
CA ALA A 49 -6.39 2.41 1.58
C ALA A 49 -6.27 3.54 0.58
N LYS A 50 -5.62 4.63 0.99
CA LYS A 50 -5.45 5.79 0.13
C LYS A 50 -4.06 6.40 0.32
N VAL A 51 -3.37 6.63 -0.79
CA VAL A 51 -2.11 7.37 -0.79
C VAL A 51 -2.44 8.86 -0.82
N GLU A 52 -2.09 9.55 0.26
CA GLU A 52 -2.34 11.00 0.37
C GLU A 52 -1.20 11.82 -0.21
N ASP A 53 0.02 11.31 -0.12
CA ASP A 53 1.21 11.99 -0.62
C ASP A 53 2.24 10.93 -1.01
N GLY A 54 2.85 11.13 -2.18
CA GLY A 54 3.85 10.20 -2.69
C GLY A 54 3.33 9.33 -3.83
N PRO A 55 4.17 8.44 -4.34
CA PRO A 55 3.80 7.60 -5.49
C PRO A 55 2.87 6.46 -5.08
N ASN A 56 1.90 6.17 -5.93
CA ASN A 56 0.99 5.04 -5.74
C ASN A 56 1.34 3.86 -6.65
N THR A 57 2.18 4.07 -7.66
CA THR A 57 2.61 3.02 -8.58
C THR A 57 4.13 3.05 -8.74
N LEU A 58 4.70 1.96 -9.26
CA LEU A 58 6.14 1.92 -9.56
C LEU A 58 6.51 2.93 -10.64
N GLU A 59 5.63 3.15 -11.59
CA GLU A 59 5.85 4.15 -12.63
C GLU A 59 5.95 5.55 -12.03
N GLU A 60 5.06 5.90 -11.12
CA GLU A 60 5.11 7.17 -10.41
C GLU A 60 6.37 7.28 -9.56
N TYR A 61 6.78 6.19 -8.92
CA TYR A 61 8.01 6.14 -8.13
C TYR A 61 9.23 6.45 -9.00
N ASP A 62 9.31 5.83 -10.17
CA ASP A 62 10.42 6.05 -11.10
C ASP A 62 10.48 7.50 -11.57
N GLN A 63 9.33 8.13 -11.81
CA GLN A 63 9.27 9.53 -12.21
C GLN A 63 9.81 10.47 -11.14
N ILE A 64 9.57 10.15 -9.87
CA ILE A 64 10.04 10.97 -8.75
C ILE A 64 11.54 10.81 -8.55
N THR A 65 12.07 9.60 -8.74
CA THR A 65 13.48 9.28 -8.44
C THR A 65 14.41 9.37 -9.63
N SER A 66 13.88 9.56 -10.82
CA SER A 66 14.71 9.65 -12.05
C SER A 66 15.31 11.03 -12.28
#